data_9cef5d0477d0c645b09308ef0b9894db
#
_entry.id   9cef5d0477d0c645b09308ef0b9894db
#
_cell.length_a   1.000
_cell.length_b   1.000
_cell.length_c   1.000
_cell.angle_alpha   90.00
_cell.angle_beta   90.00
_cell.angle_gamma   90.00
#
_symmetry.space_group_name_H-M   'P 1'
#
loop_
_entity.id
_entity.type
_entity.pdbx_description
1 polymer ?
#
loop_
_entity_poly.entity_id
_entity_poly.type
_entity_poly.pdbx_seq_one_letter_code
_entity_poly.pdbx_strand_id
1 'polypeptide(L)'
;ERVMAGTKVKGMAGENVLREIFTQLPQDMISSGVRIRGKEVEFGLQLANKKIVPIDSKWVATDLLDNYAKEEDPARKEHLAQTIEREILKRINEVSQYIDPSVTSTIAIAAIPDAAYSICKSSHTAAYRKGVVLIPYSMLLPYLLIIFNMHLQFSSTVDIENIFHYLSDIKRTLAAMDLITIPISPYVEKAR
;
A
#
# COMPACT_ATOMS: atom_id res chain seq x y z
N GLU A 1 -13.57 34.62 -5.71
CA GLU A 1 -12.57 34.08 -6.67
C GLU A 1 -11.19 33.82 -6.05
N ARG A 2 -10.69 34.69 -5.14
CA ARG A 2 -9.35 34.53 -4.52
C ARG A 2 -9.26 33.32 -3.55
N VAL A 3 -10.32 32.91 -2.89
CA VAL A 3 -10.32 31.80 -1.91
C VAL A 3 -10.22 30.43 -2.62
N MET A 4 -10.83 30.31 -3.80
CA MET A 4 -10.79 29.06 -4.59
C MET A 4 -9.42 28.84 -5.26
N ALA A 5 -8.70 29.90 -5.62
CA ALA A 5 -7.35 29.80 -6.18
C ALA A 5 -6.32 29.32 -5.14
N GLY A 6 -6.46 29.74 -3.88
CA GLY A 6 -5.54 29.34 -2.80
C GLY A 6 -5.58 27.85 -2.44
N THR A 7 -6.76 27.23 -2.46
CA THR A 7 -6.92 25.79 -2.18
C THR A 7 -6.38 24.89 -3.30
N LYS A 8 -6.51 25.30 -4.56
CA LYS A 8 -5.95 24.57 -5.69
C LYS A 8 -4.42 24.62 -5.72
N VAL A 9 -3.83 25.78 -5.42
CA VAL A 9 -2.36 25.95 -5.38
C VAL A 9 -1.72 25.17 -4.23
N LYS A 10 -2.40 25.06 -3.08
CA LYS A 10 -1.90 24.32 -1.91
C LYS A 10 -1.99 22.80 -2.08
N GLY A 11 -3.00 22.26 -2.77
CA GLY A 11 -3.09 20.85 -3.16
C GLY A 11 -1.99 20.46 -4.16
N MET A 12 -1.65 21.35 -5.10
CA MET A 12 -0.56 21.15 -6.07
C MET A 12 0.84 21.09 -5.43
N ALA A 13 1.04 21.64 -4.23
CA ALA A 13 2.35 21.59 -3.57
C ALA A 13 2.75 20.16 -3.16
N GLY A 14 1.82 19.39 -2.62
CA GLY A 14 2.04 17.97 -2.30
C GLY A 14 2.27 17.11 -3.55
N GLU A 15 1.48 17.31 -4.60
CA GLU A 15 1.65 16.64 -5.88
C GLU A 15 3.03 16.92 -6.50
N ASN A 16 3.51 18.15 -6.44
CA ASN A 16 4.82 18.51 -6.98
C ASN A 16 5.96 17.84 -6.20
N VAL A 17 5.87 17.76 -4.86
CA VAL A 17 6.85 17.07 -4.02
C VAL A 17 6.91 15.59 -4.40
N LEU A 18 5.77 14.92 -4.57
CA LEU A 18 5.74 13.53 -4.97
C LEU A 18 6.30 13.32 -6.38
N ARG A 19 5.95 14.18 -7.33
CA ARG A 19 6.51 14.10 -8.69
C ARG A 19 8.03 14.19 -8.67
N GLU A 20 8.60 15.10 -7.88
CA GLU A 20 10.05 15.23 -7.72
C GLU A 20 10.67 13.96 -7.11
N ILE A 21 10.05 13.39 -6.08
CA ILE A 21 10.48 12.11 -5.48
C ILE A 21 10.46 10.99 -6.53
N PHE A 22 9.41 10.91 -7.34
CA PHE A 22 9.23 9.85 -8.32
C PHE A 22 10.18 9.95 -9.52
N THR A 23 10.72 11.14 -9.82
CA THR A 23 11.78 11.26 -10.85
C THR A 23 13.07 10.52 -10.49
N GLN A 24 13.25 10.19 -9.20
CA GLN A 24 14.40 9.42 -8.70
C GLN A 24 14.21 7.91 -8.80
N LEU A 25 12.99 7.46 -9.14
CA LEU A 25 12.66 6.05 -9.32
C LEU A 25 12.68 5.66 -10.81
N PRO A 26 12.95 4.39 -11.15
CA PRO A 26 12.74 3.88 -12.49
C PRO A 26 11.31 4.16 -13.00
N GLN A 27 11.16 4.56 -14.25
CA GLN A 27 9.86 4.99 -14.80
C GLN A 27 8.79 3.89 -14.79
N ASP A 28 9.19 2.63 -14.84
CA ASP A 28 8.32 1.46 -14.78
C ASP A 28 7.83 1.12 -13.37
N MET A 29 8.43 1.70 -12.34
CA MET A 29 8.01 1.49 -10.95
C MET A 29 6.78 2.30 -10.55
N ILE A 30 6.54 3.45 -11.16
CA ILE A 30 5.45 4.37 -10.79
C ILE A 30 4.53 4.60 -11.98
N SER A 31 3.25 4.41 -11.76
CA SER A 31 2.19 4.84 -12.68
C SER A 31 1.41 6.03 -12.09
N SER A 32 0.94 6.92 -12.94
CA SER A 32 0.09 8.06 -12.58
C SER A 32 -1.32 7.91 -13.15
N GLY A 33 -2.31 8.49 -12.48
CA GLY A 33 -3.70 8.51 -12.95
C GLY A 33 -4.35 7.13 -13.03
N VAL A 34 -4.05 6.26 -12.05
CA VAL A 34 -4.57 4.89 -12.02
C VAL A 34 -6.03 4.87 -11.60
N ARG A 35 -6.89 4.18 -12.37
CA ARG A 35 -8.31 4.04 -12.01
C ARG A 35 -8.57 2.75 -11.26
N ILE A 36 -9.08 2.88 -10.02
CA ILE A 36 -9.46 1.78 -9.15
C ILE A 36 -10.90 1.97 -8.70
N ARG A 37 -11.78 1.03 -8.97
CA ARG A 37 -13.21 1.11 -8.65
C ARG A 37 -13.89 2.42 -9.11
N GLY A 38 -13.51 2.90 -10.30
CA GLY A 38 -14.06 4.13 -10.86
C GLY A 38 -13.51 5.43 -10.26
N LYS A 39 -12.61 5.35 -9.28
CA LYS A 39 -11.90 6.48 -8.69
C LYS A 39 -10.49 6.59 -9.27
N GLU A 40 -10.04 7.81 -9.48
CA GLU A 40 -8.67 8.07 -9.92
C GLU A 40 -7.75 8.19 -8.69
N VAL A 41 -6.71 7.37 -8.69
CA VAL A 41 -5.60 7.42 -7.72
C VAL A 41 -4.45 8.16 -8.38
N GLU A 42 -3.87 9.09 -7.67
CA GLU A 42 -2.85 9.98 -8.22
C GLU A 42 -1.62 9.21 -8.70
N PHE A 43 -1.10 8.30 -7.88
CA PHE A 43 0.06 7.47 -8.19
C PHE A 43 -0.13 6.03 -7.72
N GLY A 44 0.60 5.11 -8.35
CA GLY A 44 0.66 3.71 -7.96
C GLY A 44 2.06 3.14 -8.11
N LEU A 45 2.59 2.50 -7.06
CA LEU A 45 3.82 1.72 -7.14
C LEU A 45 3.49 0.37 -7.78
N GLN A 46 4.11 0.08 -8.92
CA GLN A 46 3.97 -1.19 -9.63
C GLN A 46 4.74 -2.29 -8.92
N LEU A 47 4.09 -3.41 -8.67
CA LEU A 47 4.69 -4.58 -8.06
C LEU A 47 4.97 -5.66 -9.12
N ALA A 48 5.93 -6.55 -8.87
CA ALA A 48 6.30 -7.63 -9.79
C ALA A 48 5.14 -8.57 -10.14
N ASN A 49 4.16 -8.74 -9.25
CA ASN A 49 2.94 -9.53 -9.47
C ASN A 49 1.84 -8.76 -10.25
N LYS A 50 2.17 -7.65 -10.89
CA LYS A 50 1.27 -6.76 -11.64
C LYS A 50 0.20 -6.05 -10.79
N LYS A 51 0.24 -6.17 -9.47
CA LYS A 51 -0.59 -5.37 -8.58
C LYS A 51 0.05 -4.02 -8.31
N ILE A 52 -0.75 -3.08 -7.83
CA ILE A 52 -0.31 -1.71 -7.54
C ILE A 52 -0.47 -1.45 -6.04
N VAL A 53 0.48 -0.71 -5.45
CA VAL A 53 0.25 -0.05 -4.16
C VAL A 53 -0.25 1.36 -4.44
N PRO A 54 -1.53 1.68 -4.15
CA PRO A 54 -2.06 3.03 -4.36
C PRO A 54 -1.34 4.04 -3.46
N ILE A 55 -1.00 5.20 -4.01
CA ILE A 55 -0.34 6.30 -3.29
C ILE A 55 -1.14 7.56 -3.51
N ASP A 56 -1.57 8.20 -2.42
CA ASP A 56 -2.27 9.48 -2.45
C ASP A 56 -1.58 10.50 -1.56
N SER A 57 -1.46 11.73 -2.03
CA SER A 57 -0.69 12.80 -1.38
C SER A 57 -1.48 14.07 -1.10
N LYS A 58 -2.76 14.08 -1.39
CA LYS A 58 -3.58 15.30 -1.27
C LYS A 58 -3.69 15.76 0.18
N TRP A 59 -2.95 16.81 0.51
CA TRP A 59 -3.06 17.50 1.79
C TRP A 59 -3.68 18.87 1.61
N VAL A 60 -4.82 19.11 2.24
CA VAL A 60 -5.61 20.36 2.10
C VAL A 60 -5.58 21.26 3.34
N ALA A 61 -5.07 20.79 4.46
CA ALA A 61 -5.11 21.49 5.74
C ALA A 61 -3.81 22.22 6.10
N THR A 62 -3.13 22.82 5.12
CA THR A 62 -1.86 23.54 5.32
C THR A 62 -1.98 24.68 6.32
N ASP A 63 -3.12 25.40 6.31
CA ASP A 63 -3.36 26.51 7.23
C ASP A 63 -3.44 26.05 8.69
N LEU A 64 -3.92 24.81 8.93
CA LEU A 64 -3.94 24.25 10.29
C LEU A 64 -2.52 23.96 10.80
N LEU A 65 -1.61 23.52 9.93
CA LEU A 65 -0.21 23.28 10.29
C LEU A 65 0.52 24.61 10.56
N ASP A 66 0.27 25.62 9.75
CA ASP A 66 0.83 26.97 9.95
C ASP A 66 0.34 27.59 11.27
N ASN A 67 -0.96 27.43 11.59
CA ASN A 67 -1.52 27.90 12.84
C ASN A 67 -0.97 27.13 14.04
N TYR A 68 -0.85 25.81 13.93
CA TYR A 68 -0.26 24.97 14.98
C TYR A 68 1.19 25.35 15.28
N ALA A 69 1.98 25.65 14.23
CA ALA A 69 3.38 26.04 14.39
C ALA A 69 3.54 27.37 15.13
N LYS A 70 2.61 28.30 14.94
CA LYS A 70 2.62 29.67 15.52
C LYS A 70 1.92 29.75 16.87
N GLU A 71 1.14 28.76 17.28
CA GLU A 71 0.36 28.78 18.52
C GLU A 71 1.27 28.54 19.72
N GLU A 72 1.23 29.44 20.70
CA GLU A 72 2.02 29.38 21.93
C GLU A 72 1.18 28.89 23.13
N ASP A 73 -0.13 29.10 23.09
CA ASP A 73 -1.04 28.62 24.15
C ASP A 73 -1.19 27.11 24.10
N PRO A 74 -0.82 26.36 25.18
CA PRO A 74 -0.83 24.89 25.16
C PRO A 74 -2.23 24.30 24.92
N ALA A 75 -3.30 24.91 25.42
CA ALA A 75 -4.65 24.40 25.28
C ALA A 75 -5.16 24.58 23.84
N ARG A 76 -4.87 25.71 23.22
CA ARG A 76 -5.20 25.98 21.82
C ARG A 76 -4.38 25.11 20.89
N LYS A 77 -3.11 24.90 21.19
CA LYS A 77 -2.21 24.03 20.43
C LYS A 77 -2.69 22.59 20.44
N GLU A 78 -3.11 22.07 21.59
CA GLU A 78 -3.70 20.73 21.68
C GLU A 78 -5.01 20.62 20.89
N HIS A 79 -5.86 21.65 20.90
CA HIS A 79 -7.08 21.67 20.09
C HIS A 79 -6.77 21.65 18.57
N LEU A 80 -5.75 22.38 18.13
CA LEU A 80 -5.28 22.35 16.75
C LEU A 80 -4.72 20.96 16.37
N ALA A 81 -3.95 20.33 17.27
CA ALA A 81 -3.42 18.98 17.06
C ALA A 81 -4.56 17.97 16.85
N GLN A 82 -5.60 18.01 17.68
CA GLN A 82 -6.78 17.14 17.54
C GLN A 82 -7.54 17.40 16.23
N THR A 83 -7.55 18.64 15.75
CA THR A 83 -8.18 19.00 14.49
C THR A 83 -7.38 18.47 13.32
N ILE A 84 -6.04 18.58 13.35
CA ILE A 84 -5.14 18.01 12.36
C ILE A 84 -5.30 16.48 12.34
N GLU A 85 -5.35 15.83 13.48
CA GLU A 85 -5.52 14.38 13.57
C GLU A 85 -6.87 13.92 12.97
N ARG A 86 -7.94 14.69 13.13
CA ARG A 86 -9.22 14.43 12.45
C ARG A 86 -9.12 14.53 10.93
N GLU A 87 -8.37 15.50 10.40
CA GLU A 87 -8.14 15.61 8.95
C GLU A 87 -7.32 14.41 8.43
N ILE A 88 -6.32 13.95 9.18
CA ILE A 88 -5.57 12.74 8.85
C ILE A 88 -6.49 11.51 8.82
N LEU A 89 -7.39 11.35 9.79
CA LEU A 89 -8.36 10.24 9.82
C LEU A 89 -9.33 10.27 8.63
N LYS A 90 -9.76 11.45 8.18
CA LYS A 90 -10.54 11.58 6.94
C LYS A 90 -9.74 11.09 5.74
N ARG A 91 -8.48 11.49 5.63
CA ARG A 91 -7.59 11.08 4.56
C ARG A 91 -7.37 9.57 4.55
N ILE A 92 -7.15 8.96 5.73
CA ILE A 92 -7.05 7.50 5.85
C ILE A 92 -8.31 6.81 5.30
N ASN A 93 -9.49 7.33 5.61
CA ASN A 93 -10.75 6.78 5.11
C ASN A 93 -10.88 6.89 3.58
N GLU A 94 -10.43 7.98 2.99
CA GLU A 94 -10.44 8.17 1.54
C GLU A 94 -9.47 7.21 0.85
N VAL A 95 -8.23 7.14 1.34
CA VAL A 95 -7.18 6.28 0.78
C VAL A 95 -7.51 4.80 0.91
N SER A 96 -8.14 4.38 2.01
CA SER A 96 -8.54 2.99 2.20
C SER A 96 -9.53 2.48 1.12
N GLN A 97 -10.27 3.38 0.47
CA GLN A 97 -11.20 3.02 -0.61
C GLN A 97 -10.49 2.65 -1.91
N TYR A 98 -9.19 2.92 -2.04
CA TYR A 98 -8.39 2.51 -3.18
C TYR A 98 -7.85 1.08 -3.05
N ILE A 99 -8.08 0.40 -1.94
CA ILE A 99 -7.66 -0.98 -1.76
C ILE A 99 -8.68 -1.91 -2.43
N ASP A 100 -8.23 -2.59 -3.49
CA ASP A 100 -8.97 -3.62 -4.19
C ASP A 100 -8.04 -4.82 -4.44
N PRO A 101 -8.14 -5.90 -3.65
CA PRO A 101 -7.22 -7.04 -3.74
C PRO A 101 -7.16 -7.73 -5.12
N SER A 102 -8.13 -7.46 -6.02
CA SER A 102 -8.09 -7.97 -7.39
C SER A 102 -7.05 -7.26 -8.26
N VAL A 103 -6.78 -5.97 -8.01
CA VAL A 103 -5.89 -5.12 -8.81
C VAL A 103 -4.81 -4.43 -7.97
N THR A 104 -5.04 -4.27 -6.66
CA THR A 104 -4.07 -3.62 -5.77
C THR A 104 -3.45 -4.57 -4.76
N SER A 105 -2.40 -4.11 -4.11
CA SER A 105 -1.93 -4.66 -2.83
C SER A 105 -3.02 -4.57 -1.77
N THR A 106 -2.83 -5.27 -0.66
CA THR A 106 -3.67 -5.16 0.55
C THR A 106 -3.39 -3.90 1.37
N ILE A 107 -2.42 -3.11 0.94
CA ILE A 107 -2.08 -1.82 1.55
C ILE A 107 -2.18 -0.69 0.52
N ALA A 108 -2.45 0.52 1.02
CA ALA A 108 -2.33 1.77 0.29
C ALA A 108 -1.50 2.77 1.11
N ILE A 109 -0.89 3.75 0.45
CA ILE A 109 -0.04 4.75 1.09
C ILE A 109 -0.76 6.10 1.09
N ALA A 110 -0.84 6.72 2.27
CA ALA A 110 -1.20 8.12 2.42
C ALA A 110 0.08 8.91 2.76
N ALA A 111 0.60 9.63 1.77
CA ALA A 111 1.73 10.51 1.96
C ALA A 111 1.25 11.85 2.53
N ILE A 112 1.83 12.28 3.66
CA ILE A 112 1.41 13.48 4.38
C ILE A 112 2.63 14.37 4.69
N PRO A 113 2.42 15.70 4.92
CA PRO A 113 3.50 16.56 5.34
C PRO A 113 4.18 16.08 6.63
N ASP A 114 5.49 16.27 6.75
CA ASP A 114 6.27 15.88 7.93
C ASP A 114 5.74 16.54 9.21
N ALA A 115 5.31 17.78 9.12
CA ALA A 115 4.68 18.49 10.23
C ALA A 115 3.37 17.82 10.70
N ALA A 116 2.54 17.33 9.78
CA ALA A 116 1.33 16.58 10.11
C ALA A 116 1.68 15.21 10.74
N TYR A 117 2.67 14.53 10.19
CA TYR A 117 3.13 13.25 10.68
C TYR A 117 3.65 13.33 12.13
N SER A 118 4.37 14.39 12.49
CA SER A 118 4.87 14.59 13.85
C SER A 118 3.78 14.83 14.90
N ILE A 119 2.59 15.24 14.48
CA ILE A 119 1.43 15.48 15.35
C ILE A 119 0.62 14.21 15.56
N CYS A 120 0.73 13.21 14.66
CA CYS A 120 -0.02 11.96 14.74
C CYS A 120 0.23 11.23 16.07
N LYS A 121 -0.84 10.88 16.77
CA LYS A 121 -0.80 10.03 17.97
C LYS A 121 -1.50 8.69 17.74
N SER A 122 -2.80 8.73 17.49
CA SER A 122 -3.65 7.55 17.31
C SER A 122 -3.87 7.16 15.85
N SER A 123 -3.63 8.09 14.92
CA SER A 123 -3.90 7.92 13.50
C SER A 123 -3.14 6.77 12.86
N HIS A 124 -1.93 6.45 13.33
CA HIS A 124 -1.15 5.32 12.82
C HIS A 124 -1.86 3.97 13.02
N THR A 125 -2.39 3.73 14.23
CA THR A 125 -3.14 2.50 14.53
C THR A 125 -4.44 2.43 13.73
N ALA A 126 -5.13 3.57 13.57
CA ALA A 126 -6.35 3.65 12.76
C ALA A 126 -6.07 3.39 11.27
N ALA A 127 -4.96 3.92 10.75
CA ALA A 127 -4.51 3.67 9.39
C ALA A 127 -4.20 2.19 9.16
N TYR A 128 -3.39 1.59 10.03
CA TYR A 128 -3.02 0.18 9.93
C TYR A 128 -4.24 -0.74 9.85
N ARG A 129 -5.25 -0.52 10.72
CA ARG A 129 -6.51 -1.32 10.71
C ARG A 129 -7.28 -1.22 9.39
N LYS A 130 -7.05 -0.19 8.60
CA LYS A 130 -7.67 0.04 7.29
C LYS A 130 -6.77 -0.33 6.11
N GLY A 131 -5.61 -0.94 6.38
CA GLY A 131 -4.63 -1.24 5.35
C GLY A 131 -3.93 0.01 4.79
N VAL A 132 -3.97 1.14 5.49
CA VAL A 132 -3.32 2.37 5.06
C VAL A 132 -2.04 2.59 5.84
N VAL A 133 -0.96 2.89 5.13
CA VAL A 133 0.33 3.28 5.72
C VAL A 133 0.51 4.78 5.59
N LEU A 134 0.62 5.47 6.73
CA LEU A 134 0.96 6.89 6.76
C LEU A 134 2.47 7.06 6.61
N ILE A 135 2.90 7.85 5.64
CA ILE A 135 4.32 8.11 5.38
C ILE A 135 4.55 9.61 5.25
N PRO A 136 5.51 10.21 5.97
CA PRO A 136 5.88 11.61 5.76
C PRO A 136 6.60 11.78 4.42
N TYR A 137 6.48 12.94 3.79
CA TYR A 137 7.08 13.19 2.47
C TYR A 137 8.59 12.91 2.45
N SER A 138 9.32 13.29 3.50
CA SER A 138 10.77 13.06 3.60
C SER A 138 11.17 11.59 3.59
N MET A 139 10.28 10.70 4.00
CA MET A 139 10.56 9.26 4.09
C MET A 139 9.90 8.44 2.96
N LEU A 140 9.19 9.09 2.04
CA LEU A 140 8.44 8.36 1.01
C LEU A 140 9.35 7.53 0.11
N LEU A 141 10.42 8.13 -0.43
CA LEU A 141 11.35 7.44 -1.32
C LEU A 141 11.97 6.18 -0.70
N PRO A 142 12.61 6.24 0.49
CA PRO A 142 13.16 5.03 1.09
C PRO A 142 12.12 3.96 1.39
N TYR A 143 10.89 4.34 1.81
CA TYR A 143 9.83 3.35 2.02
C TYR A 143 9.37 2.68 0.73
N LEU A 144 9.22 3.42 -0.36
CA LEU A 144 8.87 2.83 -1.66
C LEU A 144 9.93 1.85 -2.15
N LEU A 145 11.20 2.19 -2.00
CA LEU A 145 12.32 1.29 -2.35
C LEU A 145 12.32 0.03 -1.48
N ILE A 146 12.04 0.14 -0.18
CA ILE A 146 11.92 -1.01 0.72
C ILE A 146 10.75 -1.91 0.30
N ILE A 147 9.56 -1.34 0.10
CA ILE A 147 8.37 -2.10 -0.30
C ILE A 147 8.63 -2.84 -1.62
N PHE A 148 9.20 -2.16 -2.59
CA PHE A 148 9.51 -2.74 -3.90
C PHE A 148 10.54 -3.88 -3.78
N ASN A 149 11.64 -3.64 -3.04
CA ASN A 149 12.69 -4.65 -2.86
C ASN A 149 12.18 -5.88 -2.11
N MET A 150 11.43 -5.69 -1.04
CA MET A 150 10.79 -6.80 -0.32
C MET A 150 9.89 -7.60 -1.27
N HIS A 151 9.09 -6.91 -2.09
CA HIS A 151 8.20 -7.58 -3.03
C HIS A 151 8.98 -8.40 -4.08
N LEU A 152 10.08 -7.89 -4.61
CA LEU A 152 10.96 -8.63 -5.52
C LEU A 152 11.51 -9.89 -4.86
N GLN A 153 12.01 -9.79 -3.63
CA GLN A 153 12.57 -10.93 -2.89
C GLN A 153 11.52 -12.02 -2.65
N PHE A 154 10.32 -11.64 -2.20
CA PHE A 154 9.26 -12.61 -1.94
C PHE A 154 8.60 -13.17 -3.21
N SER A 155 8.58 -12.42 -4.30
CA SER A 155 8.05 -12.90 -5.58
C SER A 155 8.97 -13.90 -6.25
N SER A 156 10.27 -13.80 -6.04
CA SER A 156 11.26 -14.73 -6.59
C SER A 156 11.39 -16.04 -5.78
N THR A 157 10.97 -16.05 -4.51
CA THR A 157 11.08 -17.23 -3.64
C THR A 157 9.89 -18.17 -3.72
N VAL A 158 8.75 -17.74 -4.23
CA VAL A 158 7.55 -18.56 -4.40
C VAL A 158 7.20 -18.63 -5.88
N ASP A 159 7.88 -19.50 -6.59
CA ASP A 159 7.47 -19.90 -7.92
C ASP A 159 6.24 -20.82 -7.82
N ILE A 160 5.06 -20.17 -7.76
CA ILE A 160 3.77 -20.86 -7.61
C ILE A 160 3.55 -21.83 -8.76
N GLU A 161 4.02 -21.54 -9.97
CA GLU A 161 3.93 -22.44 -11.12
C GLU A 161 4.74 -23.70 -10.89
N ASN A 162 5.95 -23.59 -10.37
CA ASN A 162 6.76 -24.74 -9.98
C ASN A 162 6.12 -25.56 -8.85
N ILE A 163 5.51 -24.91 -7.84
CA ILE A 163 4.78 -25.63 -6.78
C ILE A 163 3.61 -26.43 -7.37
N PHE A 164 2.81 -25.84 -8.24
CA PHE A 164 1.73 -26.57 -8.93
C PHE A 164 2.27 -27.72 -9.81
N HIS A 165 3.41 -27.53 -10.46
CA HIS A 165 4.05 -28.59 -11.24
C HIS A 165 4.51 -29.74 -10.34
N TYR A 166 5.19 -29.46 -9.23
CA TYR A 166 5.59 -30.48 -8.23
C TYR A 166 4.39 -31.22 -7.63
N LEU A 167 3.32 -30.51 -7.26
CA LEU A 167 2.10 -31.14 -6.75
C LEU A 167 1.43 -32.04 -7.80
N SER A 168 1.42 -31.64 -9.05
CA SER A 168 0.90 -32.44 -10.15
C SER A 168 1.73 -33.70 -10.38
N ASP A 169 3.06 -33.59 -10.32
CA ASP A 169 3.96 -34.74 -10.45
C ASP A 169 3.83 -35.73 -9.27
N ILE A 170 3.71 -35.22 -8.04
CA ILE A 170 3.44 -36.06 -6.86
C ILE A 170 2.12 -36.80 -7.03
N LYS A 171 1.06 -36.12 -7.44
CA LYS A 171 -0.26 -36.73 -7.67
C LYS A 171 -0.20 -37.82 -8.73
N ARG A 172 0.51 -37.60 -9.84
CA ARG A 172 0.71 -38.58 -10.90
C ARG A 172 1.49 -39.80 -10.43
N THR A 173 2.54 -39.57 -9.62
CA THR A 173 3.35 -40.68 -9.04
C THR A 173 2.54 -41.53 -8.07
N LEU A 174 1.75 -40.90 -7.19
CA LEU A 174 0.85 -41.61 -6.29
C LEU A 174 -0.17 -42.46 -7.05
N ALA A 175 -0.81 -41.90 -8.07
CA ALA A 175 -1.75 -42.65 -8.90
C ALA A 175 -1.08 -43.85 -9.63
N ALA A 176 0.18 -43.72 -10.04
CA ALA A 176 0.94 -44.83 -10.62
C ALA A 176 1.30 -45.91 -9.58
N MET A 177 1.56 -45.54 -8.33
CA MET A 177 1.80 -46.47 -7.22
C MET A 177 0.53 -47.27 -6.85
N ASP A 178 -0.64 -46.62 -6.85
CA ASP A 178 -1.92 -47.29 -6.60
C ASP A 178 -2.21 -48.34 -7.69
N LEU A 179 -1.88 -48.08 -8.94
CA LEU A 179 -2.01 -49.05 -10.04
C LEU A 179 -1.09 -50.27 -9.91
N ILE A 180 0.04 -50.13 -9.22
CA ILE A 180 1.01 -51.22 -8.99
C ILE A 180 0.61 -52.04 -7.76
N THR A 181 0.00 -51.44 -6.75
CA THR A 181 -0.37 -52.10 -5.49
C THR A 181 -1.66 -52.91 -5.60
N ILE A 182 -2.62 -52.51 -6.44
CA ILE A 182 -3.88 -53.24 -6.65
C ILE A 182 -3.68 -54.67 -7.14
N PRO A 183 -2.78 -55.03 -8.09
CA PRO A 183 -2.58 -56.38 -8.57
C PRO A 183 -1.82 -57.30 -7.57
N ILE A 184 -1.20 -56.80 -6.54
CA ILE A 184 -0.42 -57.56 -5.56
C ILE A 184 -1.33 -58.13 -4.45
N SER A 185 -2.42 -57.49 -4.14
CA SER A 185 -3.37 -57.90 -3.09
C SER A 185 -3.90 -59.37 -3.25
N PRO A 186 -4.26 -59.85 -4.46
CA PRO A 186 -4.74 -61.22 -4.62
C PRO A 186 -3.69 -62.31 -4.39
N TYR A 187 -2.40 -61.95 -4.51
CA TYR A 187 -1.30 -62.93 -4.35
C TYR A 187 -0.87 -63.09 -2.89
N VAL A 188 -1.11 -62.07 -2.04
CA VAL A 188 -0.80 -62.11 -0.60
C VAL A 188 -1.83 -62.94 0.16
N GLU A 189 -3.11 -62.96 -0.25
CA GLU A 189 -4.15 -63.79 0.36
C GLU A 189 -4.02 -65.28 0.05
N LYS A 190 -3.35 -65.68 -1.06
CA LYS A 190 -3.10 -67.08 -1.39
C LYS A 190 -1.89 -67.69 -0.70
N ALA A 191 -1.09 -66.88 0.01
CA ALA A 191 0.11 -67.34 0.73
C ALA A 191 -0.09 -67.51 2.24
N ARG A 192 -1.35 -67.43 2.71
CA ARG A 192 -1.81 -67.81 4.06
C ARG A 192 -2.67 -69.01 3.97
#